data_53d0a0d28d53e40a77e3d9becfc8433c
#
_entry.id   53d0a0d28d53e40a77e3d9becfc8433c
#
_cell.length_a   1.000
_cell.length_b   1.000
_cell.length_c   1.000
_cell.angle_alpha   90.00
_cell.angle_beta   90.00
_cell.angle_gamma   90.00
#
_symmetry.space_group_name_H-M   'P 1'
#
loop_
_entity.id
_entity.type
_entity.pdbx_description
1 polymer ?
#
loop_
_entity_poly.entity_id
_entity_poly.type
_entity_poly.pdbx_seq_one_letter_code
_entity_poly.pdbx_strand_id
1 'polypeptide(L)'
;MRVDFHMHSTFSDGVETPEQLLQHASEADLKMIALTDHDEIAGIDVMLQNNSSIQIITGCEFSGHYKGKDIHILGYGFNHHDEGLRKFIEFFKEKRESRIKEIISRCIAHGYDISFSELQNLYPNTKSYGRPHVARLLIDHGYAKDVQDVFDGILNSKSPCYIPKVKLEVPEILDIIHNANGLAVLAHPKLVRNDEYVVELLNYSFDGVEVYHSKHNYDDEIKYLTMAKERNLFVTGGSDYHGIPNRYPYHLGEYVVDSNLINQFIERIRCISA
;
A
#
# COMPACT_ATOMS: atom_id res chain seq x y z
N MET A 1 22.42 7.04 -0.55
CA MET A 1 21.84 6.55 0.73
C MET A 1 20.82 5.47 0.41
N ARG A 2 20.67 4.49 1.28
CA ARG A 2 19.64 3.44 1.16
C ARG A 2 18.32 3.98 1.69
N VAL A 3 17.26 3.88 0.89
CA VAL A 3 15.91 4.32 1.25
C VAL A 3 14.87 3.29 0.84
N ASP A 4 13.72 3.32 1.50
CA ASP A 4 12.56 2.50 1.13
C ASP A 4 11.28 3.29 1.42
N PHE A 5 10.52 3.61 0.37
CA PHE A 5 9.32 4.44 0.49
C PHE A 5 8.02 3.67 0.28
N HIS A 6 8.06 2.33 0.36
CA HIS A 6 6.86 1.52 0.22
C HIS A 6 6.94 0.28 1.10
N MET A 7 6.26 0.31 2.24
CA MET A 7 6.19 -0.81 3.19
C MET A 7 4.90 -0.78 4.00
N HIS A 8 4.49 -1.94 4.49
CA HIS A 8 3.23 -2.15 5.20
C HIS A 8 3.44 -2.72 6.59
N SER A 9 2.63 -2.25 7.54
CA SER A 9 2.65 -2.72 8.92
C SER A 9 1.40 -3.53 9.28
N THR A 10 1.34 -3.98 10.54
CA THR A 10 0.14 -4.61 11.13
C THR A 10 -1.08 -3.69 11.19
N PHE A 11 -0.95 -2.41 10.88
CA PHE A 11 -2.08 -1.49 10.78
C PHE A 11 -2.89 -1.71 9.50
N SER A 12 -2.27 -2.27 8.45
CA SER A 12 -2.97 -2.80 7.28
C SER A 12 -2.76 -4.30 7.15
N ASP A 13 -2.02 -4.78 6.19
CA ASP A 13 -1.84 -6.21 5.88
C ASP A 13 -0.39 -6.70 5.94
N GLY A 14 0.52 -5.90 6.47
CA GLY A 14 1.83 -6.33 6.91
C GLY A 14 1.77 -7.20 8.17
N VAL A 15 2.87 -7.87 8.49
CA VAL A 15 2.95 -8.74 9.69
C VAL A 15 3.78 -8.13 10.82
N GLU A 16 4.53 -7.06 10.56
CA GLU A 16 5.37 -6.37 11.54
C GLU A 16 4.70 -5.09 12.02
N THR A 17 4.89 -4.77 13.31
CA THR A 17 4.43 -3.49 13.84
C THR A 17 5.28 -2.33 13.31
N PRO A 18 4.79 -1.07 13.34
CA PRO A 18 5.60 0.08 12.96
C PRO A 18 6.94 0.16 13.70
N GLU A 19 6.98 -0.24 14.97
CA GLU A 19 8.21 -0.26 15.79
C GLU A 19 9.18 -1.33 15.30
N GLN A 20 8.70 -2.53 14.95
CA GLN A 20 9.52 -3.60 14.39
C GLN A 20 10.09 -3.19 13.03
N LEU A 21 9.28 -2.54 12.18
CA LEU A 21 9.75 -2.00 10.90
C LEU A 21 10.86 -0.96 11.11
N LEU A 22 10.73 -0.07 12.09
CA LEU A 22 11.79 0.90 12.42
C LEU A 22 13.07 0.22 12.88
N GLN A 23 12.96 -0.81 13.71
CA GLN A 23 14.12 -1.58 14.16
C GLN A 23 14.82 -2.25 12.97
N HIS A 24 14.07 -2.99 12.13
CA HIS A 24 14.64 -3.67 10.96
C HIS A 24 15.18 -2.68 9.91
N ALA A 25 14.53 -1.53 9.73
CA ALA A 25 15.05 -0.46 8.88
C ALA A 25 16.41 0.06 9.38
N SER A 26 16.58 0.19 10.70
CA SER A 26 17.87 0.57 11.31
C SER A 26 18.94 -0.51 11.10
N GLU A 27 18.59 -1.78 11.31
CA GLU A 27 19.48 -2.92 11.07
C GLU A 27 19.90 -3.04 9.60
N ALA A 28 19.00 -2.68 8.67
CA ALA A 28 19.25 -2.63 7.23
C ALA A 28 19.99 -1.37 6.75
N ASP A 29 20.37 -0.46 7.67
CA ASP A 29 21.04 0.82 7.37
C ASP A 29 20.22 1.73 6.44
N LEU A 30 18.88 1.67 6.52
CA LEU A 30 18.01 2.61 5.82
C LEU A 30 18.10 3.99 6.48
N LYS A 31 18.16 5.04 5.66
CA LYS A 31 18.29 6.43 6.13
C LYS A 31 16.98 7.22 6.05
N MET A 32 16.11 6.83 5.13
CA MET A 32 14.78 7.41 4.98
C MET A 32 13.80 6.28 4.62
N ILE A 33 12.61 6.34 5.21
CA ILE A 33 11.53 5.39 4.96
C ILE A 33 10.17 6.11 4.89
N ALA A 34 9.19 5.47 4.26
CA ALA A 34 7.80 5.85 4.37
C ALA A 34 6.96 4.60 4.71
N LEU A 35 6.16 4.68 5.77
CA LEU A 35 5.10 3.70 6.01
C LEU A 35 3.91 4.05 5.13
N THR A 36 3.44 3.08 4.34
CA THR A 36 2.40 3.27 3.33
C THR A 36 1.27 2.27 3.49
N ASP A 37 0.79 2.08 4.70
CA ASP A 37 -0.32 1.19 5.00
C ASP A 37 -1.54 1.46 4.10
N HIS A 38 -2.25 0.41 3.69
CA HIS A 38 -3.41 0.51 2.81
C HIS A 38 -4.58 1.27 3.44
N ASP A 39 -4.90 2.46 2.89
CA ASP A 39 -5.98 3.36 3.32
C ASP A 39 -5.98 3.59 4.84
N GLU A 40 -4.78 3.70 5.44
CA GLU A 40 -4.57 3.88 6.87
C GLU A 40 -3.31 4.72 7.14
N ILE A 41 -3.38 5.61 8.13
CA ILE A 41 -2.29 6.54 8.47
C ILE A 41 -1.91 6.51 9.96
N ALA A 42 -2.61 5.76 10.80
CA ALA A 42 -2.37 5.75 12.25
C ALA A 42 -1.00 5.19 12.64
N GLY A 43 -0.42 4.32 11.81
CA GLY A 43 0.94 3.79 12.01
C GLY A 43 2.03 4.87 11.92
N ILE A 44 1.76 5.98 11.22
CA ILE A 44 2.68 7.12 11.10
C ILE A 44 2.96 7.74 12.47
N ASP A 45 1.91 7.99 13.27
CA ASP A 45 2.06 8.56 14.61
C ASP A 45 2.94 7.68 15.50
N VAL A 46 2.79 6.35 15.39
CA VAL A 46 3.60 5.38 16.13
C VAL A 46 5.08 5.48 15.73
N MET A 47 5.38 5.55 14.43
CA MET A 47 6.75 5.71 13.95
C MET A 47 7.37 7.04 14.40
N LEU A 48 6.63 8.15 14.28
CA LEU A 48 7.13 9.49 14.62
C LEU A 48 7.38 9.67 16.11
N GLN A 49 6.66 8.95 16.98
CA GLN A 49 6.90 8.98 18.44
C GLN A 49 8.16 8.22 18.85
N ASN A 50 8.70 7.36 17.99
CA ASN A 50 9.93 6.64 18.25
C ASN A 50 11.14 7.52 17.97
N ASN A 51 12.10 7.54 18.90
CA ASN A 51 13.32 8.32 18.79
C ASN A 51 14.32 7.61 17.84
N SER A 52 14.08 7.70 16.53
CA SER A 52 14.91 7.08 15.50
C SER A 52 15.78 8.10 14.78
N SER A 53 16.98 7.67 14.37
CA SER A 53 17.84 8.45 13.47
C SER A 53 17.42 8.37 12.01
N ILE A 54 16.43 7.51 11.68
CA ILE A 54 15.88 7.36 10.33
C ILE A 54 14.89 8.49 10.07
N GLN A 55 15.01 9.15 8.94
CA GLN A 55 14.04 10.15 8.52
C GLN A 55 12.76 9.44 8.07
N ILE A 56 11.64 9.73 8.73
CA ILE A 56 10.32 9.16 8.41
C ILE A 56 9.56 10.17 7.56
N ILE A 57 9.04 9.71 6.43
CA ILE A 57 8.14 10.47 5.55
C ILE A 57 6.73 9.96 5.79
N THR A 58 5.76 10.86 5.93
CA THR A 58 4.35 10.47 5.98
C THR A 58 3.95 9.83 4.67
N GLY A 59 3.32 8.65 4.74
CA GLY A 59 2.93 7.87 3.56
C GLY A 59 1.61 7.14 3.77
N CYS A 60 0.94 6.82 2.67
CA CYS A 60 -0.23 5.95 2.64
C CYS A 60 -0.38 5.39 1.22
N GLU A 61 -0.77 4.12 1.10
CA GLU A 61 -1.14 3.53 -0.18
C GLU A 61 -2.67 3.51 -0.32
N PHE A 62 -3.21 4.44 -1.10
CA PHE A 62 -4.64 4.59 -1.34
C PHE A 62 -5.14 3.61 -2.39
N SER A 63 -6.31 3.01 -2.12
CA SER A 63 -6.96 2.08 -3.05
C SER A 63 -7.89 2.82 -4.00
N GLY A 64 -7.52 2.89 -5.27
CA GLY A 64 -8.29 3.48 -6.37
C GLY A 64 -8.82 2.44 -7.35
N HIS A 65 -9.61 2.95 -8.30
CA HIS A 65 -10.19 2.15 -9.38
C HIS A 65 -10.09 2.91 -10.71
N TYR A 66 -9.77 2.18 -11.77
CA TYR A 66 -9.75 2.71 -13.13
C TYR A 66 -10.13 1.62 -14.14
N LYS A 67 -11.19 1.84 -14.93
CA LYS A 67 -11.62 0.94 -16.02
C LYS A 67 -11.66 -0.55 -15.64
N GLY A 68 -12.18 -0.87 -14.46
CA GLY A 68 -12.29 -2.27 -13.99
C GLY A 68 -11.03 -2.83 -13.31
N LYS A 69 -9.98 -2.02 -13.15
CA LYS A 69 -8.74 -2.40 -12.48
C LYS A 69 -8.64 -1.73 -11.11
N ASP A 70 -8.10 -2.46 -10.14
CA ASP A 70 -7.62 -1.88 -8.90
C ASP A 70 -6.33 -1.11 -9.21
N ILE A 71 -6.27 0.15 -8.78
CA ILE A 71 -5.11 1.04 -8.92
C ILE A 71 -4.69 1.44 -7.53
N HIS A 72 -3.40 1.43 -7.27
CA HIS A 72 -2.87 1.94 -6.02
C HIS A 72 -2.14 3.27 -6.24
N ILE A 73 -2.31 4.18 -5.31
CA ILE A 73 -1.76 5.53 -5.34
C ILE A 73 -1.04 5.77 -4.02
N LEU A 74 0.25 6.01 -4.10
CA LEU A 74 1.06 6.37 -2.94
C LEU A 74 0.93 7.88 -2.70
N GLY A 75 0.45 8.25 -1.52
CA GLY A 75 0.51 9.63 -1.05
C GLY A 75 1.74 9.81 -0.17
N TYR A 76 2.47 10.92 -0.33
CA TYR A 76 3.66 11.22 0.45
C TYR A 76 3.71 12.64 0.95
N GLY A 77 4.33 12.86 2.11
CA GLY A 77 4.62 14.18 2.65
C GLY A 77 3.39 14.99 3.03
N PHE A 78 2.20 14.40 3.04
CA PHE A 78 0.96 15.05 3.40
C PHE A 78 0.91 15.37 4.90
N ASN A 79 0.10 16.37 5.25
CA ASN A 79 -0.26 16.63 6.64
C ASN A 79 -1.21 15.54 7.15
N HIS A 80 -0.68 14.56 7.89
CA HIS A 80 -1.47 13.45 8.44
C HIS A 80 -2.47 13.86 9.54
N HIS A 81 -2.46 15.14 9.94
CA HIS A 81 -3.46 15.75 10.81
C HIS A 81 -4.55 16.51 10.03
N ASP A 82 -4.47 16.56 8.70
CA ASP A 82 -5.51 17.19 7.88
C ASP A 82 -6.87 16.53 8.12
N GLU A 83 -7.88 17.38 8.36
CA GLU A 83 -9.22 16.94 8.77
C GLU A 83 -9.96 16.25 7.61
N GLY A 84 -9.74 16.70 6.38
CA GLY A 84 -10.34 16.10 5.17
C GLY A 84 -9.77 14.71 4.92
N LEU A 85 -8.43 14.56 5.00
CA LEU A 85 -7.75 13.30 4.86
C LEU A 85 -8.21 12.30 5.96
N ARG A 86 -8.27 12.72 7.22
CA ARG A 86 -8.70 11.85 8.33
C ARG A 86 -10.15 11.38 8.17
N LYS A 87 -11.07 12.24 7.77
CA LYS A 87 -12.47 11.87 7.47
C LYS A 87 -12.55 10.87 6.31
N PHE A 88 -11.72 11.06 5.29
CA PHE A 88 -11.62 10.15 4.18
C PHE A 88 -11.11 8.76 4.62
N ILE A 89 -10.02 8.69 5.37
CA ILE A 89 -9.46 7.45 5.91
C ILE A 89 -10.52 6.70 6.77
N GLU A 90 -11.21 7.39 7.70
CA GLU A 90 -12.22 6.77 8.55
C GLU A 90 -13.41 6.22 7.73
N PHE A 91 -13.88 6.97 6.72
CA PHE A 91 -14.90 6.48 5.78
C PHE A 91 -14.47 5.19 5.08
N PHE A 92 -13.20 5.13 4.62
CA PHE A 92 -12.67 3.93 3.96
C PHE A 92 -12.55 2.75 4.90
N LYS A 93 -12.07 2.97 6.08
CA LYS A 93 -11.96 1.97 7.13
C LYS A 93 -13.33 1.32 7.43
N GLU A 94 -14.37 2.13 7.62
CA GLU A 94 -15.75 1.62 7.81
C GLU A 94 -16.21 0.79 6.61
N LYS A 95 -15.96 1.25 5.39
CA LYS A 95 -16.34 0.53 4.17
C LYS A 95 -15.56 -0.77 4.00
N ARG A 96 -14.26 -0.78 4.31
CA ARG A 96 -13.44 -1.99 4.29
C ARG A 96 -13.94 -3.01 5.32
N GLU A 97 -14.16 -2.59 6.57
CA GLU A 97 -14.67 -3.47 7.62
C GLU A 97 -16.02 -4.07 7.26
N SER A 98 -16.98 -3.24 6.82
CA SER A 98 -18.30 -3.69 6.37
C SER A 98 -18.19 -4.72 5.24
N ARG A 99 -17.31 -4.48 4.26
CA ARG A 99 -17.06 -5.40 3.17
C ARG A 99 -16.48 -6.73 3.64
N ILE A 100 -15.55 -6.73 4.58
CA ILE A 100 -14.96 -7.96 5.13
C ILE A 100 -15.97 -8.77 5.93
N LYS A 101 -16.81 -8.11 6.72
CA LYS A 101 -17.94 -8.76 7.42
C LYS A 101 -18.90 -9.45 6.44
N GLU A 102 -19.21 -8.79 5.33
CA GLU A 102 -20.07 -9.36 4.27
C GLU A 102 -19.39 -10.55 3.57
N ILE A 103 -18.08 -10.46 3.25
CA ILE A 103 -17.31 -11.59 2.69
C ILE A 103 -17.37 -12.79 3.64
N ILE A 104 -17.10 -12.60 4.92
CA ILE A 104 -17.16 -13.67 5.93
C ILE A 104 -18.57 -14.24 6.03
N SER A 105 -19.61 -13.41 6.06
CA SER A 105 -21.00 -13.88 6.05
C SER A 105 -21.31 -14.76 4.86
N ARG A 106 -20.84 -14.40 3.66
CA ARG A 106 -21.00 -15.23 2.46
C ARG A 106 -20.20 -16.51 2.54
N CYS A 107 -18.98 -16.48 3.06
CA CYS A 107 -18.18 -17.69 3.28
C CYS A 107 -18.93 -18.67 4.20
N ILE A 108 -19.48 -18.19 5.32
CA ILE A 108 -20.27 -19.02 6.25
C ILE A 108 -21.47 -19.64 5.53
N ALA A 109 -22.21 -18.86 4.74
CA ALA A 109 -23.35 -19.38 3.96
C ALA A 109 -22.97 -20.46 2.92
N HIS A 110 -21.70 -20.54 2.54
CA HIS A 110 -21.15 -21.53 1.62
C HIS A 110 -20.31 -22.64 2.31
N GLY A 111 -20.45 -22.77 3.63
CA GLY A 111 -19.89 -23.90 4.40
C GLY A 111 -18.45 -23.69 4.90
N TYR A 112 -17.92 -22.49 4.86
CA TYR A 112 -16.65 -22.14 5.48
C TYR A 112 -16.87 -21.70 6.92
N ASP A 113 -16.32 -22.45 7.88
CA ASP A 113 -16.45 -22.17 9.31
C ASP A 113 -15.37 -21.17 9.76
N ILE A 114 -15.67 -19.87 9.59
CA ILE A 114 -14.81 -18.74 9.94
C ILE A 114 -15.66 -17.62 10.55
N SER A 115 -15.06 -16.73 11.33
CA SER A 115 -15.79 -15.61 11.92
C SER A 115 -15.00 -14.29 11.89
N PHE A 116 -15.72 -13.16 11.96
CA PHE A 116 -15.07 -11.86 12.05
C PHE A 116 -14.36 -11.67 13.42
N SER A 117 -14.88 -12.28 14.49
CA SER A 117 -14.23 -12.25 15.80
C SER A 117 -12.90 -12.99 15.83
N GLU A 118 -12.77 -14.11 15.12
CA GLU A 118 -11.47 -14.77 14.92
C GLU A 118 -10.49 -13.88 14.17
N LEU A 119 -10.96 -13.23 13.09
CA LEU A 119 -10.15 -12.29 12.35
C LEU A 119 -9.61 -11.16 13.24
N GLN A 120 -10.47 -10.58 14.08
CA GLN A 120 -10.07 -9.53 15.02
C GLN A 120 -9.05 -10.02 16.07
N ASN A 121 -9.19 -11.25 16.53
CA ASN A 121 -8.26 -11.85 17.49
C ASN A 121 -6.89 -12.15 16.86
N LEU A 122 -6.85 -12.57 15.60
CA LEU A 122 -5.61 -12.82 14.85
C LEU A 122 -4.89 -11.52 14.50
N TYR A 123 -5.63 -10.45 14.25
CA TYR A 123 -5.10 -9.15 13.81
C TYR A 123 -5.56 -8.00 14.72
N PRO A 124 -5.15 -7.97 16.00
CA PRO A 124 -5.68 -7.00 16.98
C PRO A 124 -5.25 -5.55 16.69
N ASN A 125 -4.15 -5.35 15.97
CA ASN A 125 -3.62 -4.03 15.63
C ASN A 125 -4.15 -3.49 14.29
N THR A 126 -4.76 -4.37 13.46
CA THR A 126 -5.22 -3.99 12.13
C THR A 126 -6.36 -2.97 12.20
N LYS A 127 -6.18 -1.88 11.50
CA LYS A 127 -7.18 -0.80 11.33
C LYS A 127 -7.83 -0.83 9.95
N SER A 128 -7.14 -1.40 8.96
CA SER A 128 -7.61 -1.49 7.58
C SER A 128 -7.68 -2.95 7.12
N TYR A 129 -8.81 -3.61 7.37
CA TYR A 129 -9.02 -5.00 6.96
C TYR A 129 -9.11 -5.16 5.44
N GLY A 130 -8.43 -6.18 4.91
CA GLY A 130 -8.42 -6.52 3.49
C GLY A 130 -8.68 -8.00 3.23
N ARG A 131 -8.87 -8.36 1.96
CA ARG A 131 -8.99 -9.78 1.54
C ARG A 131 -7.80 -10.66 1.96
N PRO A 132 -6.55 -10.15 2.03
CA PRO A 132 -5.44 -10.96 2.54
C PRO A 132 -5.66 -11.52 3.94
N HIS A 133 -6.29 -10.75 4.84
CA HIS A 133 -6.60 -11.22 6.20
C HIS A 133 -7.59 -12.40 6.18
N VAL A 134 -8.67 -12.28 5.37
CA VAL A 134 -9.64 -13.39 5.20
C VAL A 134 -8.98 -14.59 4.54
N ALA A 135 -8.07 -14.37 3.58
CA ALA A 135 -7.35 -15.44 2.93
C ALA A 135 -6.48 -16.24 3.93
N ARG A 136 -5.75 -15.54 4.79
CA ARG A 136 -4.96 -16.19 5.85
C ARG A 136 -5.83 -16.98 6.82
N LEU A 137 -6.98 -16.41 7.25
CA LEU A 137 -7.94 -17.11 8.11
C LEU A 137 -8.46 -18.39 7.44
N LEU A 138 -8.80 -18.37 6.14
CA LEU A 138 -9.22 -19.55 5.38
C LEU A 138 -8.10 -20.59 5.27
N ILE A 139 -6.85 -20.18 5.13
CA ILE A 139 -5.69 -21.08 5.11
C ILE A 139 -5.49 -21.72 6.48
N ASP A 140 -5.58 -20.97 7.57
CA ASP A 140 -5.43 -21.45 8.95
C ASP A 140 -6.49 -22.52 9.29
N HIS A 141 -7.69 -22.40 8.71
CA HIS A 141 -8.76 -23.41 8.80
C HIS A 141 -8.60 -24.58 7.80
N GLY A 142 -7.55 -24.58 6.97
CA GLY A 142 -7.26 -25.66 6.03
C GLY A 142 -8.13 -25.67 4.76
N TYR A 143 -8.84 -24.59 4.45
CA TYR A 143 -9.68 -24.48 3.26
C TYR A 143 -8.91 -24.17 1.97
N ALA A 144 -7.66 -23.76 2.07
CA ALA A 144 -6.77 -23.50 0.95
C ALA A 144 -5.30 -23.70 1.39
N LYS A 145 -4.40 -23.91 0.43
CA LYS A 145 -2.97 -24.13 0.69
C LYS A 145 -2.16 -22.87 0.83
N ASP A 146 -2.54 -21.82 0.12
CA ASP A 146 -1.86 -20.52 0.09
C ASP A 146 -2.82 -19.39 -0.33
N VAL A 147 -2.35 -18.16 -0.25
CA VAL A 147 -3.13 -16.94 -0.55
C VAL A 147 -3.57 -16.91 -2.03
N GLN A 148 -2.74 -17.41 -2.94
CA GLN A 148 -3.08 -17.46 -4.37
C GLN A 148 -4.24 -18.42 -4.62
N ASP A 149 -4.24 -19.60 -3.99
CA ASP A 149 -5.30 -20.59 -4.06
C ASP A 149 -6.65 -19.99 -3.57
N VAL A 150 -6.63 -19.21 -2.49
CA VAL A 150 -7.83 -18.49 -2.02
C VAL A 150 -8.34 -17.48 -3.07
N PHE A 151 -7.44 -16.71 -3.68
CA PHE A 151 -7.83 -15.67 -4.65
C PHE A 151 -8.24 -16.23 -6.01
N ASP A 152 -7.72 -17.37 -6.40
CA ASP A 152 -8.14 -18.07 -7.62
C ASP A 152 -9.45 -18.87 -7.41
N GLY A 153 -9.75 -19.24 -6.17
CA GLY A 153 -10.92 -20.05 -5.77
C GLY A 153 -11.96 -19.26 -4.96
N ILE A 154 -11.89 -19.39 -3.63
CA ILE A 154 -12.93 -18.94 -2.67
C ILE A 154 -13.23 -17.43 -2.78
N LEU A 155 -12.21 -16.60 -2.95
CA LEU A 155 -12.34 -15.14 -3.06
C LEU A 155 -12.10 -14.61 -4.48
N ASN A 156 -12.23 -15.46 -5.52
CA ASN A 156 -12.21 -15.05 -6.92
C ASN A 156 -13.38 -14.10 -7.21
N SER A 157 -13.20 -13.18 -8.15
CA SER A 157 -14.23 -12.19 -8.52
C SER A 157 -15.54 -12.79 -9.04
N LYS A 158 -15.55 -14.05 -9.45
CA LYS A 158 -16.74 -14.80 -9.89
C LYS A 158 -17.32 -15.67 -8.78
N SER A 159 -16.66 -15.76 -7.62
CA SER A 159 -17.11 -16.57 -6.48
C SER A 159 -18.31 -15.92 -5.79
N PRO A 160 -19.24 -16.71 -5.25
CA PRO A 160 -20.34 -16.20 -4.44
C PRO A 160 -19.87 -15.54 -3.13
N CYS A 161 -18.66 -15.86 -2.66
CA CYS A 161 -18.05 -15.23 -1.47
C CYS A 161 -17.43 -13.86 -1.77
N TYR A 162 -17.30 -13.48 -3.03
CA TYR A 162 -16.66 -12.23 -3.42
C TYR A 162 -17.59 -11.02 -3.24
N ILE A 163 -17.05 -9.97 -2.65
CA ILE A 163 -17.64 -8.63 -2.62
C ILE A 163 -16.65 -7.65 -3.26
N PRO A 164 -17.05 -6.83 -4.24
CA PRO A 164 -16.17 -5.84 -4.84
C PRO A 164 -15.75 -4.77 -3.82
N LYS A 165 -14.58 -4.15 -4.04
CA LYS A 165 -14.15 -2.98 -3.27
C LYS A 165 -15.08 -1.80 -3.53
N VAL A 166 -15.16 -0.87 -2.58
CA VAL A 166 -15.67 0.48 -2.86
C VAL A 166 -14.78 1.07 -3.94
N LYS A 167 -15.40 1.59 -4.98
CA LYS A 167 -14.68 2.19 -6.11
C LYS A 167 -14.52 3.68 -5.82
N LEU A 168 -13.27 4.10 -5.73
CA LEU A 168 -12.90 5.50 -5.86
C LEU A 168 -12.22 5.71 -7.17
N GLU A 169 -12.66 6.72 -7.86
CA GLU A 169 -11.98 7.14 -9.07
C GLU A 169 -10.65 7.83 -8.71
N VAL A 170 -9.64 7.62 -9.55
CA VAL A 170 -8.29 8.16 -9.33
C VAL A 170 -8.28 9.66 -9.02
N PRO A 171 -9.02 10.54 -9.74
CA PRO A 171 -9.02 11.98 -9.45
C PRO A 171 -9.43 12.34 -8.02
N GLU A 172 -10.40 11.62 -7.43
CA GLU A 172 -10.86 11.87 -6.06
C GLU A 172 -9.74 11.64 -5.04
N ILE A 173 -8.91 10.62 -5.27
CA ILE A 173 -7.77 10.30 -4.40
C ILE A 173 -6.67 11.35 -4.57
N LEU A 174 -6.38 11.76 -5.81
CA LEU A 174 -5.39 12.81 -6.08
C LEU A 174 -5.77 14.10 -5.36
N ASP A 175 -7.04 14.50 -5.44
CA ASP A 175 -7.55 15.70 -4.78
C ASP A 175 -7.40 15.62 -3.25
N ILE A 176 -7.67 14.47 -2.64
CA ILE A 176 -7.51 14.27 -1.18
C ILE A 176 -6.04 14.40 -0.76
N ILE A 177 -5.12 13.79 -1.52
CA ILE A 177 -3.68 13.88 -1.23
C ILE A 177 -3.18 15.32 -1.38
N HIS A 178 -3.55 16.00 -2.47
CA HIS A 178 -3.14 17.37 -2.74
C HIS A 178 -3.73 18.37 -1.75
N ASN A 179 -5.00 18.22 -1.36
CA ASN A 179 -5.64 19.06 -0.35
C ASN A 179 -4.96 18.94 1.02
N ALA A 180 -4.38 17.78 1.32
CA ALA A 180 -3.54 17.58 2.51
C ALA A 180 -2.07 18.02 2.31
N ASN A 181 -1.76 18.75 1.23
CA ASN A 181 -0.42 19.20 0.83
C ASN A 181 0.58 18.07 0.53
N GLY A 182 0.11 16.88 0.16
CA GLY A 182 0.94 15.74 -0.21
C GLY A 182 1.28 15.68 -1.70
N LEU A 183 2.14 14.73 -2.06
CA LEU A 183 2.47 14.33 -3.43
C LEU A 183 1.82 12.99 -3.75
N ALA A 184 1.16 12.90 -4.89
CA ALA A 184 0.50 11.68 -5.37
C ALA A 184 1.35 10.96 -6.40
N VAL A 185 1.62 9.67 -6.17
CA VAL A 185 2.50 8.85 -7.00
C VAL A 185 1.75 7.59 -7.45
N LEU A 186 1.79 7.26 -8.73
CA LEU A 186 1.24 5.99 -9.23
C LEU A 186 2.11 4.84 -8.73
N ALA A 187 1.53 3.96 -7.90
CA ALA A 187 2.21 2.81 -7.32
C ALA A 187 2.42 1.70 -8.35
N HIS A 188 3.56 1.01 -8.28
CA HIS A 188 3.91 -0.23 -9.02
C HIS A 188 3.14 -0.41 -10.35
N PRO A 189 3.34 0.47 -11.37
CA PRO A 189 2.55 0.51 -12.61
C PRO A 189 2.52 -0.80 -13.38
N LYS A 190 3.52 -1.68 -13.25
CA LYS A 190 3.50 -3.03 -13.83
C LYS A 190 2.29 -3.86 -13.34
N LEU A 191 1.87 -3.66 -12.08
CA LEU A 191 0.77 -4.44 -11.51
C LEU A 191 -0.61 -4.02 -12.03
N VAL A 192 -0.71 -2.90 -12.75
CA VAL A 192 -1.91 -2.51 -13.54
C VAL A 192 -2.16 -3.53 -14.66
N ARG A 193 -1.08 -4.19 -15.17
CA ARG A 193 -1.11 -5.19 -16.24
C ARG A 193 -1.77 -4.67 -17.53
N ASN A 194 -1.61 -3.38 -17.80
CA ASN A 194 -2.05 -2.73 -19.04
C ASN A 194 -1.29 -1.39 -19.18
N ASP A 195 -0.33 -1.33 -20.08
CA ASP A 195 0.51 -0.14 -20.28
C ASP A 195 -0.27 1.05 -20.87
N GLU A 196 -1.33 0.81 -21.67
CA GLU A 196 -2.19 1.88 -22.17
C GLU A 196 -2.91 2.58 -20.99
N TYR A 197 -3.39 1.80 -20.00
CA TYR A 197 -4.01 2.38 -18.80
C TYR A 197 -3.00 3.14 -17.95
N VAL A 198 -1.75 2.69 -17.89
CA VAL A 198 -0.68 3.44 -17.20
C VAL A 198 -0.47 4.79 -17.88
N VAL A 199 -0.39 4.82 -19.22
CA VAL A 199 -0.26 6.07 -20.00
C VAL A 199 -1.46 7.01 -19.76
N GLU A 200 -2.68 6.48 -19.78
CA GLU A 200 -3.90 7.25 -19.52
C GLU A 200 -3.93 7.80 -18.08
N LEU A 201 -3.56 6.98 -17.10
CA LEU A 201 -3.49 7.37 -15.69
C LEU A 201 -2.50 8.51 -15.47
N LEU A 202 -1.31 8.43 -16.06
CA LEU A 202 -0.29 9.47 -15.95
C LEU A 202 -0.66 10.78 -16.66
N ASN A 203 -1.82 10.88 -17.31
CA ASN A 203 -2.40 12.14 -17.78
C ASN A 203 -3.25 12.87 -16.73
N TYR A 204 -3.57 12.19 -15.60
CA TYR A 204 -4.13 12.88 -14.43
C TYR A 204 -3.02 13.62 -13.67
N SER A 205 -3.40 14.38 -12.64
CA SER A 205 -2.50 15.22 -11.85
C SER A 205 -1.61 14.43 -10.87
N PHE A 206 -0.98 13.33 -11.32
CA PHE A 206 0.06 12.68 -10.56
C PHE A 206 1.31 13.55 -10.48
N ASP A 207 1.97 13.57 -9.32
CA ASP A 207 3.27 14.21 -9.14
C ASP A 207 4.42 13.29 -9.50
N GLY A 208 4.21 11.97 -9.43
CA GLY A 208 5.26 11.00 -9.69
C GLY A 208 4.75 9.61 -10.08
N VAL A 209 5.71 8.75 -10.34
CA VAL A 209 5.50 7.31 -10.61
C VAL A 209 6.54 6.48 -9.87
N GLU A 210 6.12 5.37 -9.30
CA GLU A 210 7.01 4.40 -8.68
C GLU A 210 7.70 3.58 -9.76
N VAL A 211 8.99 3.85 -9.96
CA VAL A 211 9.81 3.19 -10.98
C VAL A 211 10.55 2.01 -10.40
N TYR A 212 11.17 2.22 -9.24
CA TYR A 212 11.97 1.19 -8.57
C TYR A 212 11.10 0.42 -7.59
N HIS A 213 10.77 -0.83 -7.95
CA HIS A 213 9.88 -1.67 -7.14
C HIS A 213 10.30 -3.14 -7.21
N SER A 214 10.13 -3.88 -6.12
CA SER A 214 10.56 -5.28 -5.99
C SER A 214 9.98 -6.23 -7.07
N LYS A 215 8.89 -5.86 -7.72
CA LYS A 215 8.24 -6.62 -8.81
C LYS A 215 8.61 -6.11 -10.21
N HIS A 216 9.33 -4.99 -10.32
CA HIS A 216 9.81 -4.49 -11.60
C HIS A 216 11.12 -5.17 -11.98
N ASN A 217 11.31 -5.41 -13.25
CA ASN A 217 12.61 -5.78 -13.82
C ASN A 217 13.23 -4.55 -14.51
N TYR A 218 14.43 -4.70 -15.02
CA TYR A 218 15.18 -3.63 -15.67
C TYR A 218 14.42 -2.97 -16.84
N ASP A 219 13.72 -3.75 -17.67
CA ASP A 219 12.94 -3.22 -18.80
C ASP A 219 11.73 -2.40 -18.32
N ASP A 220 11.10 -2.82 -17.22
CA ASP A 220 10.03 -2.07 -16.56
C ASP A 220 10.54 -0.73 -16.02
N GLU A 221 11.70 -0.73 -15.36
CA GLU A 221 12.33 0.48 -14.84
C GLU A 221 12.64 1.47 -15.97
N ILE A 222 13.26 1.04 -17.06
CA ILE A 222 13.54 1.90 -18.23
C ILE A 222 12.24 2.46 -18.80
N LYS A 223 11.22 1.64 -18.95
CA LYS A 223 9.91 2.04 -19.49
C LYS A 223 9.30 3.14 -18.63
N TYR A 224 9.21 2.95 -17.32
CA TYR A 224 8.58 3.91 -16.41
C TYR A 224 9.44 5.16 -16.17
N LEU A 225 10.78 5.05 -16.20
CA LEU A 225 11.68 6.21 -16.25
C LEU A 225 11.42 7.08 -17.49
N THR A 226 11.23 6.46 -18.64
CA THR A 226 10.92 7.17 -19.88
C THR A 226 9.61 7.91 -19.77
N MET A 227 8.54 7.24 -19.28
CA MET A 227 7.23 7.84 -19.07
C MET A 227 7.28 9.00 -18.06
N ALA A 228 8.04 8.85 -16.97
CA ALA A 228 8.25 9.92 -15.98
C ALA A 228 8.93 11.14 -16.59
N LYS A 229 10.01 10.93 -17.34
CA LYS A 229 10.77 11.99 -17.97
C LYS A 229 9.95 12.78 -19.01
N GLU A 230 9.16 12.08 -19.84
CA GLU A 230 8.31 12.71 -20.85
C GLU A 230 7.23 13.61 -20.23
N ARG A 231 6.83 13.36 -18.99
CA ARG A 231 5.76 14.07 -18.28
C ARG A 231 6.26 14.97 -17.16
N ASN A 232 7.57 15.08 -16.96
CA ASN A 232 8.18 15.80 -15.85
C ASN A 232 7.70 15.33 -14.47
N LEU A 233 7.46 14.02 -14.31
CA LEU A 233 7.04 13.41 -13.07
C LEU A 233 8.25 13.05 -12.19
N PHE A 234 8.08 13.13 -10.89
CA PHE A 234 9.05 12.57 -9.94
C PHE A 234 9.15 11.06 -10.07
N VAL A 235 10.32 10.54 -9.79
CA VAL A 235 10.59 9.10 -9.71
C VAL A 235 10.70 8.72 -8.25
N THR A 236 9.99 7.66 -7.85
CA THR A 236 10.07 7.08 -6.51
C THR A 236 10.39 5.59 -6.57
N GLY A 237 10.49 4.97 -5.41
CA GLY A 237 10.59 3.53 -5.32
C GLY A 237 10.60 3.03 -3.89
N GLY A 238 10.26 1.75 -3.76
CA GLY A 238 10.19 1.05 -2.50
C GLY A 238 10.02 -0.45 -2.69
N SER A 239 10.07 -1.17 -1.58
CA SER A 239 10.09 -2.63 -1.58
C SER A 239 8.72 -3.28 -1.70
N ASP A 240 7.66 -2.59 -1.30
CA ASP A 240 6.33 -3.17 -1.05
C ASP A 240 6.41 -4.32 -0.02
N TYR A 241 7.25 -4.09 1.01
CA TYR A 241 7.50 -5.06 2.07
C TYR A 241 6.28 -5.26 2.95
N HIS A 242 5.92 -6.52 3.20
CA HIS A 242 4.82 -6.90 4.09
C HIS A 242 5.25 -7.88 5.20
N GLY A 243 6.47 -8.42 5.14
CA GLY A 243 6.96 -9.44 6.07
C GLY A 243 6.27 -10.80 5.94
N ILE A 244 5.50 -11.04 4.89
CA ILE A 244 4.72 -12.27 4.70
C ILE A 244 5.67 -13.41 4.31
N PRO A 245 5.61 -14.58 4.98
CA PRO A 245 6.42 -15.74 4.61
C PRO A 245 6.26 -16.10 3.13
N ASN A 246 7.37 -16.42 2.47
CA ASN A 246 7.45 -16.78 1.05
C ASN A 246 7.01 -15.68 0.05
N ARG A 247 6.88 -14.42 0.49
CA ARG A 247 6.68 -13.24 -0.38
C ARG A 247 7.95 -12.40 -0.36
N TYR A 248 8.60 -12.25 -1.52
CA TYR A 248 9.75 -11.35 -1.67
C TYR A 248 9.30 -9.88 -1.66
N PRO A 249 10.02 -8.99 -0.95
CA PRO A 249 11.20 -9.21 -0.10
C PRO A 249 10.87 -10.02 1.16
N TYR A 250 11.78 -10.93 1.54
CA TYR A 250 11.59 -11.77 2.74
C TYR A 250 11.94 -11.02 4.02
N HIS A 251 12.88 -10.07 3.91
CA HIS A 251 13.32 -9.19 4.99
C HIS A 251 13.39 -7.75 4.50
N LEU A 252 13.08 -6.81 5.39
CA LEU A 252 13.24 -5.39 5.10
C LEU A 252 14.72 -5.10 4.86
N GLY A 253 15.01 -4.36 3.76
CA GLY A 253 16.38 -4.07 3.33
C GLY A 253 16.95 -5.02 2.28
N GLU A 254 16.27 -6.12 1.91
CA GLU A 254 16.66 -6.94 0.75
C GLU A 254 16.44 -6.21 -0.58
N TYR A 255 15.37 -5.43 -0.66
CA TYR A 255 15.15 -4.48 -1.76
C TYR A 255 15.22 -3.07 -1.19
N VAL A 256 16.08 -2.25 -1.77
CA VAL A 256 16.26 -0.84 -1.38
C VAL A 256 16.54 0.00 -2.60
N VAL A 257 16.23 1.28 -2.50
CA VAL A 257 16.51 2.26 -3.56
C VAL A 257 17.70 3.12 -3.17
N ASP A 258 18.59 3.39 -4.12
CA ASP A 258 19.64 4.41 -3.92
C ASP A 258 18.99 5.80 -4.07
N SER A 259 19.14 6.64 -3.04
CA SER A 259 18.60 8.00 -3.02
C SER A 259 19.02 8.86 -4.21
N ASN A 260 20.17 8.56 -4.84
CA ASN A 260 20.61 9.28 -6.03
C ASN A 260 19.69 9.07 -7.24
N LEU A 261 19.00 7.92 -7.31
CA LEU A 261 18.05 7.60 -8.38
C LEU A 261 16.74 8.38 -8.27
N ILE A 262 16.42 8.87 -7.05
CA ILE A 262 15.17 9.55 -6.72
C ILE A 262 15.40 10.89 -5.99
N ASN A 263 16.57 11.51 -6.21
CA ASN A 263 17.00 12.71 -5.49
C ASN A 263 16.03 13.89 -5.63
N GLN A 264 15.45 14.12 -6.82
CA GLN A 264 14.49 15.18 -7.07
C GLN A 264 13.23 15.02 -6.20
N PHE A 265 12.74 13.79 -6.05
CA PHE A 265 11.62 13.50 -5.16
C PHE A 265 11.99 13.77 -3.70
N ILE A 266 13.16 13.32 -3.24
CA ILE A 266 13.64 13.55 -1.87
C ILE A 266 13.77 15.06 -1.58
N GLU A 267 14.32 15.83 -2.50
CA GLU A 267 14.42 17.29 -2.37
C GLU A 267 13.03 17.93 -2.27
N ARG A 268 12.09 17.51 -3.10
CA ARG A 268 10.71 18.00 -3.08
C ARG A 268 10.00 17.67 -1.76
N ILE A 269 10.14 16.44 -1.26
CA ILE A 269 9.56 16.02 0.03
C ILE A 269 10.11 16.85 1.18
N ARG A 270 11.41 17.12 1.21
CA ARG A 270 12.01 17.97 2.26
C ARG A 270 11.46 19.39 2.24
N CYS A 271 11.14 19.93 1.06
CA CYS A 271 10.57 21.27 0.95
C CYS A 271 9.13 21.37 1.46
N ILE A 272 8.33 20.30 1.40
CA ILE A 272 6.94 20.31 1.89
C ILE A 272 6.82 19.87 3.36
N SER A 273 7.85 19.20 3.91
CA SER A 273 7.89 18.77 5.31
C SER A 273 8.61 19.78 6.23
N ALA A 274 9.14 20.88 5.68
CA ALA A 274 9.80 21.97 6.40
C ALA A 274 8.80 23.05 6.78
#